data_96c8d9954fbdae582b7e22107a36d586
#
_entry.id   96c8d9954fbdae582b7e22107a36d586
#
_cell.length_a   1.000
_cell.length_b   1.000
_cell.length_c   1.000
_cell.angle_alpha   90.00
_cell.angle_beta   90.00
_cell.angle_gamma   90.00
#
_symmetry.space_group_name_H-M   'P 1'
#
loop_
_entity.id
_entity.type
_entity.pdbx_description
1 polymer ?
#
loop_
_entity_poly.entity_id
_entity_poly.type
_entity_poly.pdbx_seq_one_letter_code
_entity_poly.pdbx_strand_id
1 'polypeptide(L)'
;AHKNRKDSSSGRVVGFDHVYFDENGVPYTQGPSTSLQPLPYSISGYKNVATKAKVITENVENVSYINDEKVVEHYNLEQEKDKEVILKKGKAYIKFKLDKKYKIGGIQVVNSAFFDKMIDTIKFIKLGNGNNIVDGVFDGDNYVDLTKDFIYPDSNFTFDFENVETDEITFCFEIGEESLNINEIKIFGEE
;
A
#
# COMPACT_ATOMS: atom_id res chain seq x y z
N ALA A 1 -8.78 -14.09 -14.06
CA ALA A 1 -9.62 -14.62 -12.97
C ALA A 1 -8.75 -15.39 -11.99
N HIS A 2 -8.76 -14.99 -10.75
CA HIS A 2 -7.96 -15.60 -9.69
C HIS A 2 -8.80 -16.58 -8.87
N LYS A 3 -8.14 -17.58 -8.31
CA LYS A 3 -8.79 -18.51 -7.40
C LYS A 3 -8.91 -17.84 -6.05
N ASN A 4 -10.10 -17.86 -5.46
CA ASN A 4 -10.28 -17.38 -4.10
C ASN A 4 -9.47 -18.26 -3.13
N ARG A 5 -8.55 -17.66 -2.39
CA ARG A 5 -7.71 -18.39 -1.42
C ARG A 5 -8.47 -18.86 -0.20
N LYS A 6 -9.52 -18.15 0.19
CA LYS A 6 -10.31 -18.47 1.39
C LYS A 6 -11.07 -19.78 1.31
N ASP A 7 -11.46 -20.11 0.13
CA ASP A 7 -12.30 -21.25 -0.11
C ASP A 7 -11.80 -21.97 -1.35
N SER A 8 -11.02 -23.00 -1.13
CA SER A 8 -10.48 -23.81 -2.21
C SER A 8 -11.58 -24.53 -3.02
N SER A 9 -12.80 -24.60 -2.50
CA SER A 9 -13.96 -25.20 -3.13
C SER A 9 -14.76 -24.19 -3.95
N SER A 10 -14.62 -22.91 -3.67
CA SER A 10 -15.38 -21.88 -4.34
C SER A 10 -14.75 -21.49 -5.67
N GLY A 11 -15.54 -20.90 -6.48
CA GLY A 11 -15.24 -20.58 -7.86
C GLY A 11 -14.09 -19.57 -8.02
N ARG A 12 -13.98 -19.07 -9.22
CA ARG A 12 -13.00 -18.06 -9.60
C ARG A 12 -13.53 -16.67 -9.27
N VAL A 13 -12.66 -15.81 -8.80
CA VAL A 13 -12.96 -14.38 -8.64
C VAL A 13 -12.34 -13.59 -9.79
N VAL A 14 -12.94 -12.45 -10.12
CA VAL A 14 -12.38 -11.53 -11.09
C VAL A 14 -11.32 -10.70 -10.39
N GLY A 15 -10.11 -10.69 -10.93
CA GLY A 15 -9.03 -9.84 -10.49
C GLY A 15 -8.74 -8.76 -11.53
N PHE A 16 -8.30 -7.63 -11.07
CA PHE A 16 -7.79 -6.53 -11.88
C PHE A 16 -6.36 -6.25 -11.49
N ASP A 17 -5.51 -6.00 -12.48
CA ASP A 17 -4.13 -5.60 -12.27
C ASP A 17 -3.74 -4.46 -13.20
N HIS A 18 -2.69 -3.74 -12.83
CA HIS A 18 -2.12 -2.70 -13.67
C HIS A 18 -1.41 -3.30 -14.87
N VAL A 19 -1.56 -2.63 -15.99
CA VAL A 19 -0.74 -2.85 -17.19
C VAL A 19 0.20 -1.65 -17.31
N TYR A 20 1.47 -1.92 -17.36
CA TYR A 20 2.53 -0.96 -17.56
C TYR A 20 3.00 -0.99 -19.00
N PHE A 21 3.70 0.05 -19.44
CA PHE A 21 4.34 0.10 -20.74
C PHE A 21 5.82 0.37 -20.55
N ASP A 22 6.67 -0.40 -21.22
CA ASP A 22 8.11 -0.15 -21.23
C ASP A 22 8.47 1.08 -22.09
N GLU A 23 9.76 1.40 -22.16
CA GLU A 23 10.28 2.53 -22.94
C GLU A 23 9.99 2.41 -24.45
N ASN A 24 9.71 1.21 -24.94
CA ASN A 24 9.35 0.94 -26.33
C ASN A 24 7.83 0.89 -26.56
N GLY A 25 7.04 1.14 -25.52
CA GLY A 25 5.58 1.08 -25.56
C GLY A 25 5.03 -0.35 -25.55
N VAL A 26 5.82 -1.34 -25.17
CA VAL A 26 5.34 -2.73 -25.06
C VAL A 26 4.62 -2.89 -23.72
N PRO A 27 3.35 -3.34 -23.73
CA PRO A 27 2.61 -3.56 -22.49
C PRO A 27 3.17 -4.76 -21.73
N TYR A 28 3.31 -4.59 -20.41
CA TYR A 28 3.63 -5.68 -19.51
C TYR A 28 2.83 -5.55 -18.21
N THR A 29 2.72 -6.63 -17.47
CA THR A 29 2.15 -6.65 -16.12
C THR A 29 3.13 -7.37 -15.21
N GLN A 30 3.16 -6.98 -13.96
CA GLN A 30 3.93 -7.68 -12.92
C GLN A 30 3.30 -9.03 -12.54
N GLY A 31 2.26 -9.41 -13.26
CA GLY A 31 1.52 -10.65 -13.12
C GLY A 31 0.22 -10.46 -12.35
N PRO A 32 -0.64 -11.48 -12.31
CA PRO A 32 -1.86 -11.36 -11.56
C PRO A 32 -1.56 -11.33 -10.06
N SER A 33 -1.66 -10.16 -9.44
CA SER A 33 -1.56 -10.01 -8.00
C SER A 33 -2.84 -10.48 -7.32
N THR A 34 -2.74 -10.84 -6.06
CA THR A 34 -3.92 -11.11 -5.20
C THR A 34 -4.28 -9.90 -4.35
N SER A 35 -3.52 -8.84 -4.49
CA SER A 35 -3.69 -7.58 -3.80
C SER A 35 -4.97 -6.87 -4.22
N LEU A 36 -5.62 -6.18 -3.29
CA LEU A 36 -6.70 -5.27 -3.63
C LEU A 36 -6.15 -4.13 -4.48
N GLN A 37 -6.73 -3.94 -5.64
CA GLN A 37 -6.35 -2.87 -6.54
C GLN A 37 -7.36 -1.73 -6.44
N PRO A 38 -6.91 -0.45 -6.45
CA PRO A 38 -7.82 0.66 -6.53
C PRO A 38 -8.55 0.67 -7.86
N LEU A 39 -9.69 1.35 -7.91
CA LEU A 39 -10.39 1.58 -9.17
C LEU A 39 -9.48 2.31 -10.18
N PRO A 40 -9.61 2.00 -11.47
CA PRO A 40 -8.82 2.67 -12.50
C PRO A 40 -8.97 4.19 -12.45
N TYR A 41 -7.87 4.91 -12.48
CA TYR A 41 -7.84 6.38 -12.38
C TYR A 41 -8.67 7.09 -13.44
N SER A 42 -8.78 6.52 -14.63
CA SER A 42 -9.58 7.07 -15.72
C SER A 42 -11.06 7.20 -15.37
N ILE A 43 -11.53 6.49 -14.37
CA ILE A 43 -12.92 6.56 -13.91
C ILE A 43 -13.08 7.63 -12.82
N SER A 44 -12.08 7.78 -11.96
CA SER A 44 -12.15 8.69 -10.80
C SER A 44 -11.48 10.05 -11.00
N GLY A 45 -10.59 10.17 -11.99
CA GLY A 45 -9.73 11.36 -12.15
C GLY A 45 -8.50 11.39 -11.25
N TYR A 46 -8.40 10.49 -10.28
CA TYR A 46 -7.27 10.41 -9.35
C TYR A 46 -6.06 9.71 -9.96
N LYS A 47 -4.88 10.17 -9.58
CA LYS A 47 -3.59 9.57 -9.95
C LYS A 47 -2.79 9.25 -8.70
N ASN A 48 -1.89 8.28 -8.78
CA ASN A 48 -0.91 8.07 -7.73
C ASN A 48 0.11 9.22 -7.75
N VAL A 49 -0.02 10.13 -6.78
CA VAL A 49 0.86 11.29 -6.65
C VAL A 49 2.05 11.03 -5.74
N ALA A 50 2.10 9.87 -5.06
CA ALA A 50 3.21 9.50 -4.19
C ALA A 50 4.55 9.42 -4.93
N THR A 51 4.55 9.03 -6.21
CA THR A 51 5.74 8.90 -7.05
C THR A 51 6.53 10.19 -7.19
N LYS A 52 5.86 11.34 -7.04
CA LYS A 52 6.47 12.68 -7.11
C LYS A 52 6.89 13.24 -5.75
N ALA A 53 6.62 12.51 -4.68
CA ALA A 53 6.86 12.98 -3.34
C ALA A 53 8.32 12.82 -2.92
N LYS A 54 8.82 13.78 -2.13
CA LYS A 54 10.00 13.58 -1.31
C LYS A 54 9.59 12.80 -0.06
N VAL A 55 10.24 11.66 0.15
CA VAL A 55 9.98 10.82 1.32
C VAL A 55 10.98 11.12 2.42
N ILE A 56 10.50 11.30 3.65
CA ILE A 56 11.28 11.52 4.87
C ILE A 56 10.87 10.45 5.87
N THR A 57 11.85 9.76 6.43
CA THR A 57 11.56 8.61 7.29
C THR A 57 12.33 8.65 8.60
N GLU A 58 11.78 7.96 9.59
CA GLU A 58 12.42 7.66 10.86
C GLU A 58 12.19 6.19 11.17
N ASN A 59 13.23 5.47 11.52
CA ASN A 59 13.21 4.04 11.86
C ASN A 59 12.74 3.13 10.71
N VAL A 60 13.11 3.50 9.48
CA VAL A 60 12.75 2.79 8.24
C VAL A 60 13.98 2.61 7.36
N GLU A 61 14.12 1.44 6.72
CA GLU A 61 15.16 1.13 5.73
C GLU A 61 14.57 0.86 4.36
N ASN A 62 15.43 0.84 3.34
CA ASN A 62 15.06 0.55 1.95
C ASN A 62 14.00 1.51 1.37
N VAL A 63 14.05 2.77 1.78
CA VAL A 63 13.02 3.78 1.49
C VAL A 63 12.78 4.00 0.00
N SER A 64 13.75 3.69 -0.86
CA SER A 64 13.63 3.85 -2.32
C SER A 64 12.53 3.00 -2.96
N TYR A 65 12.03 1.99 -2.27
CA TYR A 65 10.97 1.10 -2.76
C TYR A 65 9.56 1.55 -2.37
N ILE A 66 9.44 2.61 -1.54
CA ILE A 66 8.15 2.99 -0.95
C ILE A 66 7.13 3.56 -1.93
N ASN A 67 7.59 4.12 -3.06
CA ASN A 67 6.77 4.83 -4.03
C ASN A 67 7.29 4.71 -5.47
N ASP A 68 7.91 3.59 -5.80
CA ASP A 68 8.51 3.34 -7.11
C ASP A 68 7.57 2.61 -8.09
N GLU A 69 6.32 2.36 -7.68
CA GLU A 69 5.28 1.64 -8.43
C GLU A 69 5.63 0.18 -8.75
N LYS A 70 6.60 -0.40 -8.03
CA LYS A 70 6.98 -1.80 -8.18
C LYS A 70 6.61 -2.58 -6.94
N VAL A 71 5.74 -3.55 -7.12
CA VAL A 71 5.28 -4.42 -6.03
C VAL A 71 5.98 -5.78 -6.15
N VAL A 72 6.56 -6.22 -5.05
CA VAL A 72 7.13 -7.58 -4.96
C VAL A 72 6.00 -8.59 -5.04
N GLU A 73 6.07 -9.46 -6.02
CA GLU A 73 5.04 -10.45 -6.28
C GLU A 73 5.39 -11.82 -5.68
N HIS A 74 4.39 -12.53 -5.27
CA HIS A 74 4.50 -13.78 -4.52
C HIS A 74 5.33 -14.88 -5.20
N TYR A 75 5.41 -14.87 -6.51
CA TYR A 75 6.17 -15.88 -7.27
C TYR A 75 7.61 -15.47 -7.58
N ASN A 76 8.01 -14.25 -7.23
CA ASN A 76 9.37 -13.74 -7.41
C ASN A 76 10.13 -13.54 -6.10
N LEU A 77 9.62 -14.07 -4.98
CA LEU A 77 10.10 -13.80 -3.62
C LEU A 77 11.61 -14.02 -3.45
N GLU A 78 12.13 -15.12 -3.96
CA GLU A 78 13.56 -15.47 -3.81
C GLU A 78 14.49 -14.45 -4.49
N GLN A 79 14.02 -13.81 -5.57
CA GLN A 79 14.79 -12.85 -6.35
C GLN A 79 14.63 -11.42 -5.84
N GLU A 80 13.56 -11.17 -5.09
CA GLU A 80 13.14 -9.82 -4.73
C GLU A 80 13.01 -9.58 -3.22
N LYS A 81 13.47 -10.54 -2.41
CA LYS A 81 13.35 -10.51 -0.93
C LYS A 81 13.91 -9.25 -0.27
N ASP A 82 14.83 -8.56 -0.91
CA ASP A 82 15.48 -7.36 -0.37
C ASP A 82 14.88 -6.06 -0.96
N LYS A 83 13.77 -6.15 -1.72
CA LYS A 83 13.15 -5.02 -2.40
C LYS A 83 11.89 -4.51 -1.70
N GLU A 84 11.76 -4.75 -0.44
CA GLU A 84 10.68 -4.18 0.38
C GLU A 84 11.21 -3.14 1.35
N VAL A 85 10.33 -2.25 1.76
CA VAL A 85 10.61 -1.25 2.80
C VAL A 85 10.53 -1.91 4.16
N ILE A 86 11.55 -1.74 4.98
CA ILE A 86 11.67 -2.35 6.30
C ILE A 86 11.29 -1.34 7.38
N LEU A 87 10.25 -1.66 8.14
CA LEU A 87 9.83 -0.94 9.34
C LEU A 87 10.50 -1.57 10.55
N LYS A 88 11.35 -0.84 11.24
CA LYS A 88 12.09 -1.36 12.40
C LYS A 88 11.25 -1.32 13.68
N LYS A 89 11.64 -2.13 14.65
CA LYS A 89 11.07 -2.16 16.00
C LYS A 89 10.89 -0.76 16.59
N GLY A 90 9.73 -0.53 17.19
CA GLY A 90 9.32 0.74 17.79
C GLY A 90 8.42 1.55 16.86
N LYS A 91 8.42 2.87 17.01
CA LYS A 91 7.64 3.73 16.13
C LYS A 91 8.43 4.01 14.85
N ALA A 92 7.86 3.63 13.73
CA ALA A 92 8.36 3.96 12.40
C ALA A 92 7.50 5.04 11.76
N TYR A 93 8.12 6.06 11.18
CA TYR A 93 7.43 7.17 10.53
C TYR A 93 7.84 7.27 9.08
N ILE A 94 6.83 7.47 8.22
CA ILE A 94 7.01 7.76 6.80
C ILE A 94 6.20 9.00 6.46
N LYS A 95 6.88 10.06 6.03
CA LYS A 95 6.28 11.32 5.63
C LYS A 95 6.50 11.54 4.14
N PHE A 96 5.42 11.71 3.41
CA PHE A 96 5.43 12.16 2.03
C PHE A 96 5.24 13.67 1.99
N LYS A 97 6.14 14.35 1.29
CA LYS A 97 6.01 15.76 0.96
C LYS A 97 5.87 15.86 -0.56
N LEU A 98 4.65 16.15 -1.00
CA LEU A 98 4.31 16.29 -2.42
C LEU A 98 4.92 17.57 -3.01
N ASP A 99 5.03 17.62 -4.31
CA ASP A 99 5.57 18.78 -5.05
C ASP A 99 4.64 20.00 -4.99
N LYS A 100 3.35 19.78 -4.78
CA LYS A 100 2.31 20.79 -4.58
C LYS A 100 1.15 20.20 -3.76
N LYS A 101 0.16 21.02 -3.47
CA LYS A 101 -1.10 20.54 -2.88
C LYS A 101 -1.94 19.81 -3.92
N TYR A 102 -2.52 18.70 -3.48
CA TYR A 102 -3.49 17.89 -4.23
C TYR A 102 -4.72 17.68 -3.38
N LYS A 103 -5.86 17.48 -4.02
CA LYS A 103 -7.05 16.95 -3.36
C LYS A 103 -6.90 15.45 -3.23
N ILE A 104 -6.55 14.98 -2.04
CA ILE A 104 -6.33 13.59 -1.75
C ILE A 104 -7.64 12.95 -1.28
N GLY A 105 -8.06 11.88 -1.94
CA GLY A 105 -9.29 11.15 -1.62
C GLY A 105 -9.08 9.66 -1.37
N GLY A 106 -7.86 9.15 -1.51
CA GLY A 106 -7.57 7.75 -1.26
C GLY A 106 -6.11 7.48 -0.95
N ILE A 107 -5.88 6.44 -0.16
CA ILE A 107 -4.54 5.92 0.16
C ILE A 107 -4.58 4.40 0.12
N GLN A 108 -3.52 3.80 -0.38
CA GLN A 108 -3.30 2.36 -0.29
C GLN A 108 -1.90 2.10 0.29
N VAL A 109 -1.84 1.26 1.32
CA VAL A 109 -0.60 0.68 1.81
C VAL A 109 -0.54 -0.76 1.33
N VAL A 110 0.38 -1.05 0.43
CA VAL A 110 0.60 -2.39 -0.12
C VAL A 110 1.47 -3.15 0.86
N ASN A 111 0.93 -4.23 1.41
CA ASN A 111 1.59 -5.01 2.43
C ASN A 111 2.76 -5.84 1.87
N SER A 112 3.56 -6.42 2.75
CA SER A 112 4.63 -7.34 2.37
C SER A 112 4.11 -8.54 1.58
N ALA A 113 4.90 -9.03 0.64
CA ALA A 113 4.66 -10.31 -0.02
C ALA A 113 5.05 -11.52 0.86
N PHE A 114 5.76 -11.28 1.97
CA PHE A 114 6.19 -12.29 2.92
C PHE A 114 5.26 -12.36 4.13
N PHE A 115 4.65 -13.50 4.37
CA PHE A 115 3.66 -13.71 5.44
C PHE A 115 4.11 -13.29 6.84
N ASP A 116 5.33 -13.63 7.18
CA ASP A 116 5.93 -13.39 8.48
C ASP A 116 6.43 -11.94 8.65
N LYS A 117 6.32 -11.14 7.61
CA LYS A 117 6.78 -9.74 7.60
C LYS A 117 5.65 -8.73 7.38
N MET A 118 4.43 -9.20 7.20
CA MET A 118 3.28 -8.32 6.97
C MET A 118 2.95 -7.48 8.19
N ILE A 119 2.57 -6.23 7.96
CA ILE A 119 1.93 -5.43 8.99
C ILE A 119 0.45 -5.84 9.13
N ASP A 120 -0.05 -5.80 10.34
CA ASP A 120 -1.45 -6.04 10.70
C ASP A 120 -2.16 -4.75 11.13
N THR A 121 -1.40 -3.71 11.48
CA THR A 121 -1.94 -2.45 11.98
C THR A 121 -1.21 -1.23 11.44
N ILE A 122 -1.94 -0.11 11.34
CA ILE A 122 -1.40 1.22 11.12
C ILE A 122 -1.83 2.09 12.31
N LYS A 123 -0.88 2.70 13.00
CA LYS A 123 -1.18 3.51 14.19
C LYS A 123 -1.97 4.76 13.87
N PHE A 124 -1.49 5.52 12.88
CA PHE A 124 -2.24 6.64 12.33
C PHE A 124 -1.75 7.02 10.92
N ILE A 125 -2.65 7.64 10.18
CA ILE A 125 -2.35 8.38 8.94
C ILE A 125 -2.88 9.79 9.12
N LYS A 126 -2.01 10.79 8.94
CA LYS A 126 -2.32 12.21 9.10
C LYS A 126 -2.12 12.95 7.79
N LEU A 127 -3.10 13.75 7.40
CA LEU A 127 -3.08 14.61 6.22
C LEU A 127 -2.75 16.05 6.64
N GLY A 128 -1.57 16.52 6.28
CA GLY A 128 -1.10 17.88 6.59
C GLY A 128 -1.14 18.17 8.10
N ASN A 129 -1.66 19.35 8.45
CA ASN A 129 -1.93 19.75 9.83
C ASN A 129 -3.35 19.41 10.30
N GLY A 130 -4.11 18.72 9.46
CA GLY A 130 -5.52 18.39 9.70
C GLY A 130 -5.73 17.15 10.53
N ASN A 131 -6.91 16.58 10.38
CA ASN A 131 -7.34 15.38 11.09
C ASN A 131 -6.59 14.13 10.62
N ASN A 132 -6.43 13.18 11.53
CA ASN A 132 -6.05 11.83 11.16
C ASN A 132 -7.20 11.17 10.39
N ILE A 133 -6.91 10.48 9.29
CA ILE A 133 -7.88 9.59 8.63
C ILE A 133 -7.93 8.22 9.32
N VAL A 134 -6.85 7.88 10.02
CA VAL A 134 -6.79 6.78 10.96
C VAL A 134 -6.38 7.36 12.30
N ASP A 135 -7.17 7.18 13.32
CA ASP A 135 -6.89 7.61 14.70
C ASP A 135 -6.86 6.38 15.60
N GLY A 136 -5.72 6.15 16.21
CA GLY A 136 -5.48 4.96 17.02
C GLY A 136 -4.93 3.79 16.21
N VAL A 137 -5.21 2.58 16.66
CA VAL A 137 -4.80 1.35 15.96
C VAL A 137 -5.84 1.00 14.92
N PHE A 138 -5.45 1.04 13.66
CA PHE A 138 -6.25 0.51 12.58
C PHE A 138 -5.89 -0.95 12.40
N ASP A 139 -6.86 -1.81 12.61
CA ASP A 139 -6.75 -3.25 12.47
C ASP A 139 -7.14 -3.64 11.04
N GLY A 140 -6.20 -4.16 10.27
CA GLY A 140 -6.43 -4.60 8.91
C GLY A 140 -7.50 -5.67 8.78
N ASP A 141 -7.74 -6.45 9.81
CA ASP A 141 -8.80 -7.46 9.85
C ASP A 141 -10.20 -6.85 9.65
N ASN A 142 -10.42 -5.64 10.11
CA ASN A 142 -11.70 -4.96 9.93
C ASN A 142 -11.97 -4.55 8.48
N TYR A 143 -10.95 -4.49 7.65
CA TYR A 143 -11.11 -4.16 6.23
C TYR A 143 -11.39 -5.37 5.37
N VAL A 144 -10.88 -6.47 5.79
CA VAL A 144 -10.96 -7.65 4.94
C VAL A 144 -12.25 -8.40 5.15
N ASP A 145 -13.13 -7.96 6.06
CA ASP A 145 -14.43 -8.59 6.38
C ASP A 145 -14.38 -10.12 6.29
N LEU A 146 -13.26 -10.64 6.70
CA LEU A 146 -12.99 -12.02 6.46
C LEU A 146 -12.59 -12.62 7.77
N THR A 147 -13.49 -13.24 8.43
CA THR A 147 -13.28 -14.07 9.61
C THR A 147 -11.94 -13.85 10.29
N LYS A 148 -11.94 -13.37 11.50
CA LYS A 148 -10.78 -12.99 12.34
C LYS A 148 -9.60 -13.97 12.36
N ASP A 149 -9.77 -15.13 11.76
CA ASP A 149 -8.81 -16.21 11.78
C ASP A 149 -7.95 -16.31 10.51
N PHE A 150 -8.09 -15.36 9.57
CA PHE A 150 -7.38 -15.46 8.31
C PHE A 150 -6.99 -14.11 7.72
N ILE A 151 -5.77 -13.68 7.99
CA ILE A 151 -5.13 -12.57 7.28
C ILE A 151 -4.61 -13.11 5.95
N TYR A 152 -5.04 -12.50 4.84
CA TYR A 152 -4.47 -12.84 3.56
C TYR A 152 -3.06 -12.29 3.47
N PRO A 153 -2.11 -13.08 2.97
CA PRO A 153 -0.73 -12.64 2.81
C PRO A 153 -0.56 -11.43 1.89
N ASP A 154 -1.56 -11.15 1.10
CA ASP A 154 -1.54 -10.02 0.17
C ASP A 154 -2.56 -8.94 0.58
N SER A 155 -2.94 -8.91 1.85
CA SER A 155 -3.87 -7.91 2.36
C SER A 155 -3.25 -6.53 2.29
N ASN A 156 -3.95 -5.62 1.64
CA ASN A 156 -3.56 -4.22 1.56
C ASN A 156 -4.53 -3.38 2.38
N PHE A 157 -4.02 -2.31 2.96
CA PHE A 157 -4.85 -1.31 3.60
C PHE A 157 -5.27 -0.29 2.56
N THR A 158 -6.57 -0.16 2.32
CA THR A 158 -7.12 0.81 1.37
C THR A 158 -8.09 1.73 2.10
N PHE A 159 -7.88 3.02 1.97
CA PHE A 159 -8.66 4.07 2.60
C PHE A 159 -9.23 4.99 1.53
N ASP A 160 -10.56 5.11 1.50
CA ASP A 160 -11.28 6.10 0.72
C ASP A 160 -11.92 7.08 1.69
N PHE A 161 -11.79 8.36 1.44
CA PHE A 161 -12.28 9.42 2.33
C PHE A 161 -12.67 10.66 1.54
N GLU A 162 -13.40 11.58 2.20
CA GLU A 162 -13.70 12.89 1.62
C GLU A 162 -12.42 13.66 1.32
N ASN A 163 -12.37 14.28 0.15
CA ASN A 163 -11.16 14.94 -0.35
C ASN A 163 -10.58 15.96 0.63
N VAL A 164 -9.30 15.83 0.88
CA VAL A 164 -8.52 16.76 1.70
C VAL A 164 -7.41 17.39 0.87
N GLU A 165 -7.40 18.72 0.79
CA GLU A 165 -6.32 19.43 0.10
C GLU A 165 -5.08 19.52 0.97
N THR A 166 -4.01 18.83 0.55
CA THR A 166 -2.74 18.80 1.28
C THR A 166 -1.55 18.49 0.36
N ASP A 167 -0.37 18.86 0.82
CA ASP A 167 0.93 18.50 0.25
C ASP A 167 1.78 17.61 1.19
N GLU A 168 1.23 17.24 2.35
CA GLU A 168 1.95 16.45 3.33
C GLU A 168 1.07 15.32 3.91
N ILE A 169 1.59 14.10 3.89
CA ILE A 169 0.95 12.93 4.48
C ILE A 169 1.95 12.21 5.35
N THR A 170 1.56 11.89 6.59
CA THR A 170 2.42 11.20 7.56
C THR A 170 1.78 9.90 8.01
N PHE A 171 2.51 8.81 7.90
CA PHE A 171 2.18 7.49 8.40
C PHE A 171 2.97 7.20 9.67
N CYS A 172 2.34 6.56 10.63
CA CYS A 172 3.00 6.02 11.81
C CYS A 172 2.62 4.55 11.97
N PHE A 173 3.63 3.73 12.13
CA PHE A 173 3.51 2.31 12.43
C PHE A 173 4.10 2.06 13.81
N GLU A 174 3.52 1.15 14.57
CA GLU A 174 4.06 0.72 15.86
C GLU A 174 4.46 -0.75 15.75
N ILE A 175 5.75 -0.99 15.62
CA ILE A 175 6.32 -2.30 15.33
C ILE A 175 6.78 -2.96 16.62
N GLY A 176 6.35 -4.19 16.85
CA GLY A 176 6.65 -4.97 18.05
C GLY A 176 8.10 -5.45 18.13
N GLU A 177 8.29 -6.73 18.34
CA GLU A 177 9.62 -7.29 18.63
C GLU A 177 10.50 -7.45 17.38
N GLU A 178 9.91 -7.79 16.24
CA GLU A 178 10.61 -7.99 14.97
C GLU A 178 10.29 -6.88 13.98
N SER A 179 11.19 -6.66 13.02
CA SER A 179 10.90 -5.77 11.89
C SER A 179 9.82 -6.37 10.99
N LEU A 180 8.94 -5.50 10.49
CA LEU A 180 7.91 -5.83 9.51
C LEU A 180 8.18 -5.07 8.22
N ASN A 181 7.54 -5.47 7.14
CA ASN A 181 7.79 -4.90 5.83
C ASN A 181 6.49 -4.40 5.18
N ILE A 182 6.63 -3.43 4.30
CA ILE A 182 5.60 -3.03 3.35
C ILE A 182 6.23 -2.93 1.96
N ASN A 183 5.43 -3.13 0.93
CA ASN A 183 5.88 -3.01 -0.46
C ASN A 183 5.88 -1.55 -0.89
N GLU A 184 4.73 -0.89 -0.77
CA GLU A 184 4.53 0.42 -1.36
C GLU A 184 3.42 1.20 -0.65
N ILE A 185 3.47 2.52 -0.77
CA ILE A 185 2.37 3.41 -0.40
C ILE A 185 1.96 4.21 -1.64
N LYS A 186 0.67 4.07 -2.01
CA LYS A 186 0.04 4.85 -3.08
C LYS A 186 -0.86 5.92 -2.47
N ILE A 187 -0.78 7.12 -2.99
CA ILE A 187 -1.58 8.27 -2.57
C ILE A 187 -2.34 8.76 -3.79
N PHE A 188 -3.66 8.70 -3.74
CA PHE A 188 -4.52 9.03 -4.86
C PHE A 188 -5.05 10.46 -4.72
N GLY A 189 -4.64 11.31 -5.66
CA GLY A 189 -4.98 12.72 -5.67
C GLY A 189 -5.25 13.26 -7.06
N GLU A 190 -6.03 14.34 -7.09
CA GLU A 190 -6.28 15.17 -8.26
C GLU A 190 -5.79 16.60 -8.05
N GLU A 191 -5.56 17.34 -9.14
CA GLU A 191 -5.13 18.75 -9.11
C GLU A 191 -6.27 19.70 -8.83
#